data_c7a52849d7de27db9b0e3374a46d034a
#
_entry.id   c7a52849d7de27db9b0e3374a46d034a
#
_cell.length_a   1.000
_cell.length_b   1.000
_cell.length_c   1.000
_cell.angle_alpha   90.00
_cell.angle_beta   90.00
_cell.angle_gamma   90.00
#
_symmetry.space_group_name_H-M   'P 1'
#
loop_
_entity.id
_entity.type
_entity.pdbx_description
1 polymer ?
#
loop_
_entity_poly.entity_id
_entity_poly.type
_entity_poly.pdbx_seq_one_letter_code
_entity_poly.pdbx_strand_id
1 'polypeptide(L)'
;KLALSTTLVKKTGDGLIDGTWTDAYAYYVGGSYAVSDDQRFELYAIGAPQRHGQNLYKQNIATYSQELAGDIGFDDLGNGYDPTAFAEGEKFETEKGRFFNQNWAPVDESYTGQQYWYMYGARTTDRKIGNLLNERENFFHKPLVNLNHFYDVNDQVRVSSILYWSGGSGGGTGTYGSVSRQPAIEGN
;
A
#
# COMPACT_ATOMS: atom_id res chain seq x y z
N LYS A 1 -38.68 10.90 -10.52
CA LYS A 1 -37.45 11.49 -11.12
C LYS A 1 -36.28 10.56 -10.88
N LEU A 2 -35.35 10.44 -11.86
CA LEU A 2 -34.13 9.62 -11.76
C LEU A 2 -32.90 10.52 -11.95
N ALA A 3 -31.93 10.33 -11.09
CA ALA A 3 -30.59 10.91 -11.25
C ALA A 3 -29.53 9.82 -11.13
N LEU A 4 -28.48 9.89 -11.95
CA LEU A 4 -27.35 8.97 -11.95
C LEU A 4 -26.07 9.76 -11.87
N SER A 5 -25.10 9.22 -11.13
CA SER A 5 -23.75 9.75 -11.00
C SER A 5 -22.74 8.64 -11.02
N THR A 6 -21.63 8.85 -11.71
CA THR A 6 -20.53 7.89 -11.73
C THR A 6 -19.19 8.61 -11.74
N THR A 7 -18.23 8.03 -11.04
CA THR A 7 -16.84 8.49 -11.02
C THR A 7 -15.93 7.29 -11.12
N LEU A 8 -14.93 7.38 -11.96
CA LEU A 8 -13.86 6.40 -12.08
C LEU A 8 -12.51 7.13 -12.04
N VAL A 9 -11.63 6.67 -11.15
CA VAL A 9 -10.30 7.23 -10.98
C VAL A 9 -9.27 6.13 -11.16
N LYS A 10 -8.22 6.42 -11.90
CA LYS A 10 -6.99 5.62 -11.97
C LYS A 10 -5.85 6.43 -11.37
N LYS A 11 -5.09 5.82 -10.46
CA LYS A 11 -3.89 6.39 -9.85
C LYS A 11 -2.73 5.42 -10.02
N THR A 12 -1.65 5.90 -10.64
CA THR A 12 -0.39 5.17 -10.80
C THR A 12 0.78 6.09 -10.51
N GLY A 13 1.87 5.53 -10.04
CA GLY A 13 3.11 6.26 -9.82
C GLY A 13 4.14 5.40 -9.09
N ASP A 14 5.39 5.81 -9.16
CA ASP A 14 6.52 5.04 -8.63
C ASP A 14 6.81 5.32 -7.14
N GLY A 15 6.28 6.40 -6.61
CA GLY A 15 6.58 6.82 -5.23
C GLY A 15 7.94 7.48 -5.10
N LEU A 16 8.25 7.99 -3.90
CA LEU A 16 9.52 8.65 -3.60
C LEU A 16 10.60 7.64 -3.18
N ILE A 17 10.23 6.65 -2.42
CA ILE A 17 11.13 5.59 -1.95
C ILE A 17 11.13 4.46 -2.98
N ASP A 18 12.29 3.88 -3.24
CA ASP A 18 12.44 2.79 -4.19
C ASP A 18 11.42 1.68 -3.92
N GLY A 19 10.73 1.28 -4.96
CA GLY A 19 9.74 0.22 -4.88
C GLY A 19 8.43 0.55 -4.18
N THR A 20 8.16 1.81 -3.86
CA THR A 20 6.87 2.22 -3.30
C THR A 20 5.86 2.65 -4.36
N TRP A 21 5.89 1.99 -5.50
CA TRP A 21 4.94 2.19 -6.58
C TRP A 21 3.49 1.96 -6.14
N THR A 22 2.56 2.56 -6.84
CA THR A 22 1.11 2.43 -6.61
C THR A 22 0.40 2.13 -7.92
N ASP A 23 -0.52 1.17 -7.87
CA ASP A 23 -1.52 0.90 -8.91
C ASP A 23 -2.90 0.79 -8.24
N ALA A 24 -3.73 1.79 -8.46
CA ALA A 24 -4.99 1.91 -7.76
C ALA A 24 -6.10 2.42 -8.67
N TYR A 25 -7.31 1.99 -8.36
CA TYR A 25 -8.54 2.53 -8.91
C TYR A 25 -9.44 3.00 -7.78
N ALA A 26 -10.30 3.92 -8.07
CA ALA A 26 -11.45 4.20 -7.23
C ALA A 26 -12.68 4.34 -8.12
N TYR A 27 -13.79 3.83 -7.65
CA TYR A 27 -15.05 3.97 -8.36
C TYR A 27 -16.18 4.37 -7.41
N TYR A 28 -17.07 5.13 -7.96
CA TYR A 28 -18.37 5.47 -7.39
C TYR A 28 -19.42 5.30 -8.48
N VAL A 29 -20.50 4.64 -8.15
CA VAL A 29 -21.71 4.58 -8.97
C VAL A 29 -22.87 4.81 -8.04
N GLY A 30 -23.69 5.82 -8.33
CA GLY A 30 -24.83 6.16 -7.51
C GLY A 30 -26.04 6.54 -8.35
N GLY A 31 -27.21 6.23 -7.82
CA GLY A 31 -28.49 6.59 -8.40
C GLY A 31 -29.46 7.04 -7.32
N SER A 32 -30.31 7.98 -7.67
CA SER A 32 -31.40 8.46 -6.85
C SER A 32 -32.69 8.37 -7.64
N TYR A 33 -33.73 7.80 -7.04
CA TYR A 33 -35.06 7.67 -7.64
C TYR A 33 -36.12 8.22 -6.70
N ALA A 34 -36.71 9.34 -7.08
CA ALA A 34 -37.88 9.89 -6.41
C ALA A 34 -39.15 9.21 -6.96
N VAL A 35 -39.80 8.42 -6.11
CA VAL A 35 -41.06 7.74 -6.38
C VAL A 35 -42.20 8.78 -6.38
N SER A 36 -42.18 9.68 -5.39
CA SER A 36 -43.08 10.82 -5.24
C SER A 36 -42.26 12.03 -4.72
N ASP A 37 -42.95 13.13 -4.41
CA ASP A 37 -42.33 14.28 -3.76
C ASP A 37 -41.94 13.96 -2.31
N ASP A 38 -42.63 13.00 -1.69
CA ASP A 38 -42.45 12.60 -0.30
C ASP A 38 -41.56 11.36 -0.13
N GLN A 39 -41.24 10.63 -1.22
CA GLN A 39 -40.52 9.36 -1.13
C GLN A 39 -39.38 9.24 -2.14
N ARG A 40 -38.18 8.92 -1.63
CA ARG A 40 -36.97 8.78 -2.42
C ARG A 40 -36.12 7.59 -1.98
N PHE A 41 -35.54 6.92 -2.94
CA PHE A 41 -34.48 5.91 -2.76
C PHE A 41 -33.16 6.41 -3.34
N GLU A 42 -32.08 6.10 -2.65
CA GLU A 42 -30.71 6.32 -3.13
C GLU A 42 -29.91 5.02 -3.00
N LEU A 43 -29.34 4.59 -4.10
CA LEU A 43 -28.44 3.43 -4.12
C LEU A 43 -27.09 3.87 -4.62
N TYR A 44 -26.04 3.51 -3.89
CA TYR A 44 -24.69 3.73 -4.38
C TYR A 44 -23.74 2.59 -4.02
N ALA A 45 -22.72 2.44 -4.86
CA ALA A 45 -21.60 1.53 -4.67
C ALA A 45 -20.30 2.31 -4.77
N ILE A 46 -19.39 2.08 -3.83
CA ILE A 46 -18.05 2.64 -3.83
C ILE A 46 -17.02 1.55 -3.61
N GLY A 47 -15.82 1.76 -4.12
CA GLY A 47 -14.68 0.90 -3.84
C GLY A 47 -13.39 1.51 -4.36
N ALA A 48 -12.30 1.09 -3.77
CA ALA A 48 -10.96 1.56 -4.11
C ALA A 48 -9.97 0.39 -4.12
N PRO A 49 -10.02 -0.48 -5.15
CA PRO A 49 -9.02 -1.52 -5.29
C PRO A 49 -7.64 -0.92 -5.53
N GLN A 50 -6.67 -1.39 -4.76
CA GLN A 50 -5.29 -0.93 -4.89
C GLN A 50 -4.28 -2.02 -4.64
N ARG A 51 -3.10 -1.83 -5.24
CA ARG A 51 -1.89 -2.60 -5.02
C ARG A 51 -0.71 -1.63 -4.98
N HIS A 52 0.19 -1.82 -4.05
CA HIS A 52 1.35 -0.95 -3.92
C HIS A 52 2.53 -1.67 -3.25
N GLY A 53 3.72 -1.23 -3.58
CA GLY A 53 4.93 -1.60 -2.87
C GLY A 53 5.04 -0.86 -1.54
N GLN A 54 5.68 -1.49 -0.55
CA GLN A 54 5.80 -0.96 0.80
C GLN A 54 7.24 -0.79 1.23
N ASN A 55 7.44 0.17 2.13
CA ASN A 55 8.62 0.30 2.97
C ASN A 55 8.15 0.27 4.43
N LEU A 56 8.27 -0.88 5.09
CA LEU A 56 7.58 -1.14 6.35
C LEU A 56 8.41 -0.91 7.61
N TYR A 57 9.73 -0.96 7.49
CA TYR A 57 10.58 -0.98 8.66
C TYR A 57 11.31 0.35 8.84
N LYS A 58 11.42 0.75 10.08
CA LYS A 58 12.27 1.87 10.45
C LYS A 58 13.73 1.48 10.24
N GLN A 59 14.48 2.37 9.66
CA GLN A 59 15.93 2.25 9.51
C GLN A 59 16.62 3.32 10.37
N ASN A 60 17.87 3.06 10.72
CA ASN A 60 18.72 4.08 11.27
C ASN A 60 18.89 5.19 10.22
N ILE A 61 18.86 6.44 10.64
CA ILE A 61 18.99 7.58 9.74
C ILE A 61 20.34 7.58 9.01
N ALA A 62 21.39 7.07 9.63
CA ALA A 62 22.71 6.92 9.01
C ALA A 62 22.70 5.97 7.79
N THR A 63 21.72 5.08 7.70
CA THR A 63 21.52 4.25 6.49
C THR A 63 21.11 5.10 5.29
N TYR A 64 20.36 6.17 5.53
CA TYR A 64 19.90 7.08 4.48
C TYR A 64 20.90 8.21 4.21
N SER A 65 21.50 8.77 5.27
CA SER A 65 22.48 9.83 5.19
C SER A 65 23.31 9.90 6.47
N GLN A 66 24.59 9.67 6.38
CA GLN A 66 25.52 9.81 7.49
C GLN A 66 25.75 11.29 7.85
N GLU A 67 25.78 12.17 6.85
CA GLU A 67 25.87 13.62 7.04
C GLU A 67 24.71 14.12 7.90
N LEU A 68 23.47 13.80 7.50
CA LEU A 68 22.30 14.22 8.28
C LEU A 68 22.29 13.62 9.69
N ALA A 69 22.74 12.37 9.84
CA ALA A 69 22.86 11.74 11.15
C ALA A 69 23.79 12.51 12.07
N GLY A 70 24.96 12.92 11.55
CA GLY A 70 25.92 13.76 12.29
C GLY A 70 25.36 15.14 12.62
N ASP A 71 24.71 15.79 11.67
CA ASP A 71 24.13 17.14 11.86
C ASP A 71 23.08 17.20 12.97
N ILE A 72 22.31 16.13 13.16
CA ILE A 72 21.30 16.04 14.22
C ILE A 72 21.83 15.42 15.51
N GLY A 73 23.15 15.17 15.59
CA GLY A 73 23.80 14.60 16.77
C GLY A 73 23.47 13.12 17.00
N PHE A 74 23.13 12.39 15.96
CA PHE A 74 22.81 10.97 16.04
C PHE A 74 24.06 10.13 15.76
N ASP A 75 25.09 10.38 16.51
CA ASP A 75 26.42 9.81 16.34
C ASP A 75 26.83 8.88 17.46
N ASP A 76 26.05 8.85 18.50
CA ASP A 76 26.38 8.08 19.65
C ASP A 76 25.52 6.87 19.83
N LEU A 77 26.05 6.03 20.59
CA LEU A 77 25.51 4.78 20.84
C LEU A 77 24.58 4.61 21.93
N GLY A 78 24.50 5.48 22.78
CA GLY A 78 23.47 5.51 23.77
C GLY A 78 22.16 5.55 23.04
N ASN A 79 22.25 6.08 21.87
CA ASN A 79 21.12 6.31 21.02
C ASN A 79 21.44 6.20 19.56
N GLY A 80 22.61 5.88 19.22
CA GLY A 80 23.05 6.02 17.89
C GLY A 80 24.26 5.17 17.55
N TYR A 81 24.89 5.58 16.56
CA TYR A 81 25.88 4.91 15.82
C TYR A 81 27.30 5.28 16.30
N ASP A 82 28.03 4.34 16.84
CA ASP A 82 29.48 4.44 17.00
C ASP A 82 30.17 3.63 15.91
N PRO A 83 30.77 4.27 14.94
CA PRO A 83 31.51 3.57 13.91
C PRO A 83 32.70 2.79 14.47
N THR A 84 33.11 3.03 15.70
CA THR A 84 34.23 2.34 16.34
C THR A 84 33.79 1.15 17.19
N ALA A 85 32.51 1.01 17.45
CA ALA A 85 31.97 -0.08 18.26
C ALA A 85 31.83 -1.40 17.51
N PHE A 86 31.98 -1.37 16.22
CA PHE A 86 31.92 -2.57 15.39
C PHE A 86 33.33 -3.09 15.12
N ALA A 87 33.50 -4.40 15.23
CA ALA A 87 34.75 -5.03 14.82
C ALA A 87 35.08 -4.67 13.36
N GLU A 88 36.35 -4.57 13.05
CA GLU A 88 36.80 -4.29 11.69
C GLU A 88 36.22 -5.34 10.73
N GLY A 89 35.30 -4.88 9.83
CA GLY A 89 34.50 -5.76 8.96
C GLY A 89 33.02 -5.81 9.29
N GLU A 90 32.57 -5.40 10.49
CA GLU A 90 31.18 -5.25 10.85
C GLU A 90 30.67 -3.81 10.72
N LYS A 91 31.31 -3.03 9.87
CA LYS A 91 30.91 -1.65 9.65
C LYS A 91 29.44 -1.61 9.30
N PHE A 92 28.75 -0.70 9.97
CA PHE A 92 27.45 -0.28 9.51
C PHE A 92 27.60 0.06 8.05
N GLU A 93 26.89 -0.68 7.26
CA GLU A 93 27.05 -0.65 5.82
C GLU A 93 27.00 0.76 5.28
N THR A 94 27.70 0.96 4.22
CA THR A 94 27.69 2.15 3.38
C THR A 94 26.33 2.79 3.34
N GLU A 95 26.29 4.10 3.48
CA GLU A 95 25.12 4.92 3.19
C GLU A 95 24.43 4.43 1.92
N LYS A 96 23.13 4.14 2.04
CA LYS A 96 22.30 3.62 0.94
C LYS A 96 21.55 4.73 0.20
N GLY A 97 21.54 5.91 0.76
CA GLY A 97 20.82 7.06 0.22
C GLY A 97 19.36 7.13 0.64
N ARG A 98 18.79 8.31 0.46
CA ARG A 98 17.46 8.69 0.96
C ARG A 98 16.29 7.93 0.35
N PHE A 99 16.49 7.27 -0.78
CA PHE A 99 15.45 6.51 -1.48
C PHE A 99 15.46 5.02 -1.15
N PHE A 100 16.43 4.59 -0.35
CA PHE A 100 16.61 3.19 -0.01
C PHE A 100 15.36 2.55 0.60
N ASN A 101 15.04 1.37 0.10
CA ASN A 101 14.00 0.50 0.63
C ASN A 101 14.58 -0.89 0.92
N GLN A 102 14.64 -1.26 2.18
CA GLN A 102 15.18 -2.57 2.58
C GLN A 102 14.36 -3.78 2.09
N ASN A 103 13.15 -3.55 1.64
CA ASN A 103 12.27 -4.60 1.11
C ASN A 103 12.50 -4.86 -0.40
N TRP A 104 13.51 -4.20 -0.97
CA TRP A 104 13.92 -4.37 -2.35
C TRP A 104 15.36 -4.83 -2.42
N ALA A 105 15.59 -5.98 -3.03
CA ALA A 105 16.91 -6.56 -3.21
C ALA A 105 17.21 -6.74 -4.69
N PRO A 106 18.43 -6.43 -5.15
CA PRO A 106 18.87 -6.77 -6.50
C PRO A 106 18.77 -8.27 -6.73
N VAL A 107 18.32 -8.67 -7.90
CA VAL A 107 18.31 -10.06 -8.34
C VAL A 107 18.90 -10.16 -9.74
N ASP A 108 19.42 -11.33 -10.05
CA ASP A 108 19.94 -11.63 -11.37
C ASP A 108 18.84 -11.51 -12.45
N GLU A 109 19.23 -11.12 -13.65
CA GLU A 109 18.31 -10.97 -14.77
C GLU A 109 17.56 -12.26 -15.11
N SER A 110 18.19 -13.41 -14.89
CA SER A 110 17.61 -14.73 -15.13
C SER A 110 16.57 -15.15 -14.09
N TYR A 111 16.41 -14.38 -13.01
CA TYR A 111 15.42 -14.71 -11.98
C TYR A 111 14.00 -14.68 -12.55
N THR A 112 13.30 -15.80 -12.46
CA THR A 112 11.95 -15.99 -12.99
C THR A 112 10.91 -16.32 -11.92
N GLY A 113 11.20 -16.00 -10.66
CA GLY A 113 10.30 -16.27 -9.55
C GLY A 113 8.97 -15.55 -9.69
N GLN A 114 7.93 -16.24 -9.30
CA GLN A 114 6.56 -15.75 -9.36
C GLN A 114 6.01 -15.48 -7.96
N GLN A 115 5.10 -14.54 -7.87
CA GLN A 115 4.30 -14.31 -6.68
C GLN A 115 2.83 -14.52 -6.99
N TYR A 116 2.10 -14.95 -5.98
CA TYR A 116 0.68 -15.20 -6.04
C TYR A 116 -0.08 -14.14 -5.25
N TRP A 117 -1.16 -13.63 -5.81
CA TRP A 117 -2.04 -12.72 -5.12
C TRP A 117 -3.50 -12.92 -5.54
N TYR A 118 -4.42 -12.50 -4.69
CA TYR A 118 -5.84 -12.66 -4.91
C TYR A 118 -6.56 -11.32 -4.84
N MET A 119 -6.99 -10.84 -6.00
CA MET A 119 -7.90 -9.70 -6.12
C MET A 119 -8.76 -9.96 -7.36
N TYR A 120 -10.06 -10.15 -7.18
CA TYR A 120 -10.99 -10.55 -8.25
C TYR A 120 -10.64 -11.88 -8.92
N GLY A 121 -10.09 -12.81 -8.18
CA GLY A 121 -9.60 -14.10 -8.63
C GLY A 121 -8.11 -14.28 -8.42
N ALA A 122 -7.68 -15.53 -8.42
CA ALA A 122 -6.28 -15.89 -8.26
C ALA A 122 -5.44 -15.40 -9.44
N ARG A 123 -4.31 -14.77 -9.14
CA ARG A 123 -3.37 -14.28 -10.15
C ARG A 123 -1.95 -14.59 -9.75
N THR A 124 -1.15 -14.86 -10.76
CA THR A 124 0.29 -15.01 -10.64
C THR A 124 0.96 -13.87 -11.40
N THR A 125 1.95 -13.25 -10.81
CA THR A 125 2.73 -12.18 -11.42
C THR A 125 4.20 -12.38 -11.13
N ASP A 126 5.06 -11.76 -11.92
CA ASP A 126 6.48 -11.80 -11.65
C ASP A 126 6.78 -11.15 -10.30
N ARG A 127 7.69 -11.76 -9.57
CA ARG A 127 8.12 -11.28 -8.27
C ARG A 127 9.15 -10.17 -8.33
N LYS A 128 9.74 -9.94 -9.50
CA LYS A 128 10.68 -8.86 -9.76
C LYS A 128 10.04 -7.75 -10.58
N ILE A 129 10.51 -6.53 -10.37
CA ILE A 129 10.25 -5.38 -11.23
C ILE A 129 11.61 -4.83 -11.66
N GLY A 130 11.90 -4.88 -12.96
CA GLY A 130 13.27 -4.73 -13.43
C GLY A 130 14.16 -5.82 -12.83
N ASN A 131 15.31 -5.46 -12.32
CA ASN A 131 16.25 -6.38 -11.65
C ASN A 131 16.16 -6.31 -10.12
N LEU A 132 15.02 -5.88 -9.59
CA LEU A 132 14.80 -5.78 -8.15
C LEU A 132 13.69 -6.73 -7.71
N LEU A 133 13.99 -7.57 -6.72
CA LEU A 133 13.00 -8.37 -6.05
C LEU A 133 12.16 -7.49 -5.15
N ASN A 134 10.86 -7.54 -5.31
CA ASN A 134 9.91 -6.88 -4.42
C ASN A 134 9.43 -7.87 -3.36
N GLU A 135 9.84 -7.67 -2.14
CA GLU A 135 9.47 -8.56 -1.04
C GLU A 135 8.21 -8.12 -0.29
N ARG A 136 7.79 -6.87 -0.48
CA ARG A 136 6.68 -6.31 0.30
C ARG A 136 5.72 -5.55 -0.61
N GLU A 137 4.63 -6.21 -0.92
CA GLU A 137 3.48 -5.60 -1.55
C GLU A 137 2.26 -5.71 -0.64
N ASN A 138 1.38 -4.77 -0.76
CA ASN A 138 0.05 -4.84 -0.18
C ASN A 138 -1.00 -4.61 -1.27
N PHE A 139 -2.10 -5.32 -1.18
CA PHE A 139 -3.24 -5.11 -2.05
C PHE A 139 -4.53 -5.31 -1.28
N PHE A 140 -5.52 -4.51 -1.58
CA PHE A 140 -6.86 -4.68 -1.00
C PHE A 140 -7.95 -4.05 -1.85
N HIS A 141 -9.15 -4.56 -1.63
CA HIS A 141 -10.40 -3.97 -2.11
C HIS A 141 -11.48 -4.12 -1.04
N LYS A 142 -12.08 -3.00 -0.66
CA LYS A 142 -13.13 -2.93 0.35
C LYS A 142 -14.34 -2.22 -0.23
N PRO A 143 -15.20 -2.93 -0.98
CA PRO A 143 -16.41 -2.34 -1.54
C PRO A 143 -17.47 -2.10 -0.47
N LEU A 144 -18.27 -1.08 -0.70
CA LEU A 144 -19.47 -0.77 0.05
C LEU A 144 -20.60 -0.54 -0.94
N VAL A 145 -21.75 -1.17 -0.69
CA VAL A 145 -23.03 -0.88 -1.35
C VAL A 145 -24.00 -0.39 -0.30
N ASN A 146 -24.69 0.70 -0.57
CA ASN A 146 -25.59 1.33 0.38
C ASN A 146 -26.91 1.72 -0.29
N LEU A 147 -28.00 1.38 0.35
CA LEU A 147 -29.35 1.78 -0.04
C LEU A 147 -29.96 2.64 1.07
N ASN A 148 -30.29 3.86 0.73
CA ASN A 148 -31.03 4.76 1.60
C ASN A 148 -32.48 4.88 1.09
N HIS A 149 -33.42 4.92 2.00
CA HIS A 149 -34.82 5.23 1.76
C HIS A 149 -35.22 6.37 2.66
N PHE A 150 -35.83 7.38 2.08
CA PHE A 150 -36.38 8.55 2.77
C PHE A 150 -37.88 8.64 2.44
N TYR A 151 -38.67 8.78 3.48
CA TYR A 151 -40.13 8.90 3.34
C TYR A 151 -40.70 9.90 4.35
N ASP A 152 -41.25 10.99 3.85
CA ASP A 152 -41.98 11.96 4.62
C ASP A 152 -43.44 11.47 4.70
N VAL A 153 -43.80 10.81 5.81
CA VAL A 153 -45.12 10.21 6.03
C VAL A 153 -46.20 11.31 6.13
N ASN A 154 -45.83 12.41 6.77
CA ASN A 154 -46.59 13.64 6.89
C ASN A 154 -45.69 14.77 7.40
N ASP A 155 -46.21 15.97 7.61
CA ASP A 155 -45.45 17.15 8.04
C ASP A 155 -44.72 16.98 9.39
N GLN A 156 -45.10 15.98 10.19
CA GLN A 156 -44.54 15.75 11.52
C GLN A 156 -43.70 14.50 11.59
N VAL A 157 -43.80 13.59 10.65
CA VAL A 157 -43.12 12.26 10.71
C VAL A 157 -42.31 12.01 9.43
N ARG A 158 -41.01 11.87 9.62
CA ARG A 158 -40.08 11.44 8.58
C ARG A 158 -39.44 10.12 8.96
N VAL A 159 -39.41 9.20 8.02
CA VAL A 159 -38.70 7.89 8.17
C VAL A 159 -37.48 7.87 7.27
N SER A 160 -36.34 7.49 7.85
CA SER A 160 -35.12 7.23 7.12
C SER A 160 -34.68 5.80 7.41
N SER A 161 -34.45 5.02 6.36
CA SER A 161 -33.96 3.64 6.47
C SER A 161 -32.67 3.48 5.69
N ILE A 162 -31.71 2.79 6.27
CA ILE A 162 -30.41 2.54 5.66
C ILE A 162 -30.15 1.05 5.68
N LEU A 163 -29.84 0.50 4.52
CA LEU A 163 -29.34 -0.85 4.37
C LEU A 163 -28.00 -0.79 3.66
N TYR A 164 -26.99 -1.44 4.19
CA TYR A 164 -25.69 -1.49 3.56
C TYR A 164 -25.08 -2.89 3.58
N TRP A 165 -24.23 -3.14 2.62
CA TRP A 165 -23.34 -4.29 2.57
C TRP A 165 -21.93 -3.81 2.37
N SER A 166 -20.98 -4.38 3.10
CA SER A 166 -19.57 -4.16 2.91
C SER A 166 -18.82 -5.48 2.85
N GLY A 167 -17.82 -5.52 2.02
CA GLY A 167 -16.94 -6.68 1.89
C GLY A 167 -15.48 -6.27 1.94
N GLY A 168 -14.60 -7.25 1.95
CA GLY A 168 -13.17 -6.99 1.90
C GLY A 168 -12.41 -8.19 1.38
N SER A 169 -11.47 -7.93 0.50
CA SER A 169 -10.44 -8.88 0.11
C SER A 169 -9.11 -8.15 0.06
N GLY A 170 -8.05 -8.84 0.42
CA GLY A 170 -6.73 -8.25 0.36
C GLY A 170 -5.69 -9.15 0.99
N GLY A 171 -4.46 -8.72 0.88
CA GLY A 171 -3.32 -9.42 1.42
C GLY A 171 -2.04 -8.64 1.20
N GLY A 172 -0.95 -9.26 1.53
CA GLY A 172 0.37 -8.73 1.29
C GLY A 172 1.36 -9.86 1.06
N THR A 173 2.46 -9.54 0.43
CA THR A 173 3.59 -10.44 0.32
C THR A 173 4.56 -10.22 1.48
N GLY A 174 5.38 -11.19 1.74
CA GLY A 174 6.40 -11.12 2.76
C GLY A 174 7.33 -12.31 2.71
N THR A 175 8.43 -12.20 3.42
CA THR A 175 9.38 -13.30 3.57
C THR A 175 8.74 -14.42 4.38
N TYR A 176 8.79 -15.62 3.86
CA TYR A 176 8.39 -16.83 4.57
C TYR A 176 9.64 -17.56 5.09
N GLY A 177 9.64 -17.83 6.40
CA GLY A 177 10.78 -18.45 7.06
C GLY A 177 11.93 -17.49 7.37
N SER A 178 13.09 -18.03 7.72
CA SER A 178 14.30 -17.26 7.96
C SER A 178 15.10 -17.09 6.67
N VAL A 179 15.57 -15.87 6.42
CA VAL A 179 16.55 -15.62 5.36
C VAL A 179 17.94 -15.69 5.99
N SER A 180 18.75 -16.63 5.53
CA SER A 180 20.18 -16.61 5.87
C SER A 180 20.81 -15.39 5.20
N ARG A 181 21.31 -14.47 6.00
CA ARG A 181 22.17 -13.41 5.47
C ARG A 181 23.45 -14.04 5.01
N GLN A 182 23.74 -14.02 3.75
CA GLN A 182 25.11 -14.29 3.30
C GLN A 182 25.94 -13.05 3.68
N PRO A 183 27.15 -13.25 4.24
CA PRO A 183 28.06 -12.13 4.40
C PRO A 183 28.31 -11.51 3.03
N ALA A 184 28.41 -10.18 3.01
CA ALA A 184 28.72 -9.46 1.78
C ALA A 184 29.93 -10.11 1.12
N ILE A 185 29.78 -10.54 -0.11
CA ILE A 185 30.91 -11.01 -0.89
C ILE A 185 31.78 -9.76 -1.14
N GLU A 186 32.96 -9.72 -0.56
CA GLU A 186 33.94 -8.69 -0.88
C GLU A 186 34.16 -8.70 -2.38
N GLY A 187 33.80 -7.61 -3.05
CA GLY A 187 34.21 -7.37 -4.42
C GLY A 187 33.13 -7.14 -5.47
N ASN A 188 32.01 -6.49 -5.13
CA ASN A 188 31.18 -5.83 -6.15
C ASN A 188 30.72 -4.46 -5.64
#